data_550b3c6be2ace1496472b3f3eda6cd79
#
_entry.id   550b3c6be2ace1496472b3f3eda6cd79
#
_cell.length_a   1.000
_cell.length_b   1.000
_cell.length_c   1.000
_cell.angle_alpha   90.00
_cell.angle_beta   90.00
_cell.angle_gamma   90.00
#
_symmetry.space_group_name_H-M   'P 1'
#
loop_
_entity.id
_entity.type
_entity.pdbx_description
1 polymer ?
#
loop_
_entity_poly.entity_id
_entity_poly.type
_entity_poly.pdbx_seq_one_letter_code
_entity_poly.pdbx_strand_id
1 'polypeptide(L)'
;MLNIKVKTLGAVLAALAFVECHAAEAPAPGEGALFKGLFGDSLERDYGITVSGLLDIAYVRNNRSTHDEREDGLSNLPLTGMSDEGLEWGSLHLFVDKALKGTFVPRITPLPGPKPEDFAFGFTFEANYGRNAQFARTFGWDMHWNMNEDDAAKAQKDKDRFLAIPNIAATAYVPYGPGFNFMAGVFGPALGYEIPPNIRQARNPFASKTYAFVSEPGTVSGVLVGTRLLNDDSGTLGLELGVVQGWNNLRDNNDGKSLMGALRWRAPDMNTWLDYEFIVGNEQNDSFSDVQAPTARLVADSGQLKQQHSLNGWHRFDERWSMGAELVYGHQAGDGKASTVDVVSGPGFDGARWWGANAVVTYQYRPDLSFSLRGEHFSDPDGFILFPTSTARGDYNALTTGLRWDVTGNLSLRPELRYDWFDPRDHDRPYGNGRDRSQLSTMVEALFYF
;
A
#
# COMPACT_ATOMS: atom_id res chain seq x y z
N MET A 1 -39.47 -32.15 -0.52
CA MET A 1 -38.06 -32.34 -0.29
C MET A 1 -37.19 -31.57 -1.32
N LEU A 2 -37.53 -30.27 -1.59
CA LEU A 2 -36.80 -29.47 -2.60
C LEU A 2 -36.33 -28.10 -2.09
N ASN A 3 -36.56 -27.79 -0.80
CA ASN A 3 -36.23 -26.47 -0.26
C ASN A 3 -34.97 -26.36 0.57
N ILE A 4 -34.20 -27.44 0.71
CA ILE A 4 -32.92 -27.42 1.52
C ILE A 4 -31.70 -27.15 0.64
N LYS A 5 -31.76 -27.51 -0.64
CA LYS A 5 -30.60 -27.31 -1.55
C LYS A 5 -30.38 -25.86 -2.03
N VAL A 6 -31.46 -25.04 -2.04
CA VAL A 6 -31.33 -23.64 -2.52
C VAL A 6 -30.74 -22.73 -1.45
N LYS A 7 -31.00 -23.00 -0.15
CA LYS A 7 -30.41 -22.19 0.94
C LYS A 7 -28.91 -22.48 1.16
N THR A 8 -28.47 -23.70 0.90
CA THR A 8 -27.04 -24.09 1.02
C THR A 8 -26.22 -23.55 -0.16
N LEU A 9 -26.82 -23.46 -1.34
CA LEU A 9 -26.15 -22.86 -2.50
C LEU A 9 -26.02 -21.33 -2.38
N GLY A 10 -27.03 -20.68 -1.80
CA GLY A 10 -26.99 -19.24 -1.49
C GLY A 10 -25.95 -18.87 -0.43
N ALA A 11 -25.72 -19.73 0.57
CA ALA A 11 -24.70 -19.52 1.60
C ALA A 11 -23.27 -19.75 1.07
N VAL A 12 -23.09 -20.67 0.14
CA VAL A 12 -21.77 -20.90 -0.50
C VAL A 12 -21.44 -19.80 -1.52
N LEU A 13 -22.45 -19.28 -2.24
CA LEU A 13 -22.28 -18.13 -3.14
C LEU A 13 -22.06 -16.82 -2.36
N ALA A 14 -22.68 -16.66 -1.19
CA ALA A 14 -22.41 -15.53 -0.31
C ALA A 14 -20.99 -15.58 0.28
N ALA A 15 -20.47 -16.77 0.61
CA ALA A 15 -19.07 -16.93 1.08
C ALA A 15 -18.02 -16.62 0.00
N LEU A 16 -18.35 -16.82 -1.29
CA LEU A 16 -17.48 -16.44 -2.42
C LEU A 16 -17.57 -14.94 -2.77
N ALA A 17 -18.60 -14.24 -2.31
CA ALA A 17 -18.78 -12.80 -2.52
C ALA A 17 -17.98 -11.92 -1.54
N PHE A 18 -17.36 -12.51 -0.51
CA PHE A 18 -16.62 -11.79 0.55
C PHE A 18 -15.18 -11.42 0.21
N VAL A 19 -14.73 -11.57 -1.02
CA VAL A 19 -13.29 -11.59 -1.37
C VAL A 19 -12.67 -10.21 -1.65
N GLU A 20 -13.40 -9.08 -1.63
CA GLU A 20 -12.81 -7.82 -2.10
C GLU A 20 -13.02 -6.58 -1.21
N CYS A 21 -13.31 -6.76 0.03
CA CYS A 21 -13.20 -5.65 0.96
C CYS A 21 -11.90 -5.79 1.75
N HIS A 22 -11.21 -4.71 2.08
CA HIS A 22 -10.06 -4.68 3.00
C HIS A 22 -10.43 -5.19 4.42
N ALA A 23 -11.47 -5.97 4.49
CA ALA A 23 -11.94 -6.72 5.65
C ALA A 23 -11.04 -7.94 5.87
N ALA A 24 -11.00 -8.53 7.05
CA ALA A 24 -10.31 -9.79 7.31
C ALA A 24 -10.79 -10.84 6.29
N GLU A 25 -10.11 -10.83 5.16
CA GLU A 25 -10.47 -11.63 4.01
C GLU A 25 -9.98 -13.03 4.23
N ALA A 26 -10.75 -13.98 3.71
CA ALA A 26 -10.28 -15.35 3.65
C ALA A 26 -8.87 -15.39 3.02
N PRO A 27 -7.94 -16.13 3.60
CA PRO A 27 -6.61 -16.30 3.03
C PRO A 27 -6.71 -16.76 1.58
N ALA A 28 -5.76 -16.34 0.74
CA ALA A 28 -5.69 -16.83 -0.63
C ALA A 28 -5.66 -18.38 -0.63
N PRO A 29 -6.29 -19.04 -1.60
CA PRO A 29 -6.20 -20.49 -1.71
C PRO A 29 -4.73 -20.92 -1.63
N GLY A 30 -4.37 -21.77 -0.66
CA GLY A 30 -3.00 -22.19 -0.42
C GLY A 30 -2.20 -21.35 0.57
N GLU A 31 -2.66 -20.17 0.95
CA GLU A 31 -2.04 -19.34 1.99
C GLU A 31 -2.01 -20.08 3.33
N GLY A 32 -0.83 -20.21 3.93
CA GLY A 32 -0.62 -20.95 5.17
C GLY A 32 -0.61 -22.48 5.05
N ALA A 33 -0.80 -23.05 3.86
CA ALA A 33 -0.87 -24.49 3.67
C ALA A 33 0.46 -25.19 4.05
N LEU A 34 1.60 -24.57 3.72
CA LEU A 34 2.91 -25.11 4.07
C LEU A 34 3.09 -25.16 5.59
N PHE A 35 2.77 -24.09 6.29
CA PHE A 35 2.91 -24.02 7.75
C PHE A 35 1.94 -24.96 8.46
N LYS A 36 0.71 -25.11 7.97
CA LYS A 36 -0.23 -26.12 8.46
C LYS A 36 0.30 -27.55 8.24
N GLY A 37 0.93 -27.79 7.11
CA GLY A 37 1.58 -29.08 6.82
C GLY A 37 2.77 -29.38 7.73
N LEU A 38 3.55 -28.38 8.13
CA LEU A 38 4.73 -28.52 8.99
C LEU A 38 4.39 -28.57 10.48
N PHE A 39 3.45 -27.75 10.94
CA PHE A 39 3.17 -27.52 12.37
C PHE A 39 1.76 -27.96 12.79
N GLY A 40 0.95 -28.45 11.84
CA GLY A 40 -0.45 -28.79 12.07
C GLY A 40 -1.34 -27.55 12.19
N ASP A 41 -2.60 -27.77 12.47
CA ASP A 41 -3.64 -26.73 12.61
C ASP A 41 -3.83 -26.22 14.05
N SER A 42 -3.02 -26.68 14.99
CA SER A 42 -3.20 -26.38 16.42
C SER A 42 -3.06 -24.89 16.75
N LEU A 43 -2.16 -24.16 16.08
CA LEU A 43 -1.98 -22.73 16.30
C LEU A 43 -3.25 -21.94 15.94
N GLU A 44 -3.85 -22.25 14.80
CA GLU A 44 -5.08 -21.60 14.34
C GLU A 44 -6.28 -22.06 15.19
N ARG A 45 -6.44 -23.36 15.39
CA ARG A 45 -7.58 -23.93 16.12
C ARG A 45 -7.61 -23.53 17.59
N ASP A 46 -6.47 -23.61 18.29
CA ASP A 46 -6.42 -23.46 19.75
C ASP A 46 -6.15 -22.01 20.17
N TYR A 47 -5.45 -21.22 19.35
CA TYR A 47 -5.03 -19.85 19.67
C TYR A 47 -5.54 -18.79 18.67
N GLY A 48 -6.09 -19.20 17.54
CA GLY A 48 -6.52 -18.29 16.46
C GLY A 48 -5.35 -17.60 15.76
N ILE A 49 -4.15 -18.23 15.79
CA ILE A 49 -2.94 -17.68 15.16
C ILE A 49 -2.75 -18.34 13.80
N THR A 50 -2.65 -17.52 12.78
CA THR A 50 -2.31 -17.94 11.40
C THR A 50 -0.87 -17.57 11.06
N VAL A 51 -0.21 -18.43 10.32
CA VAL A 51 1.13 -18.19 9.76
C VAL A 51 1.07 -18.44 8.28
N SER A 52 1.53 -17.49 7.49
CA SER A 52 1.52 -17.59 6.03
C SER A 52 2.75 -16.90 5.45
N GLY A 53 3.03 -17.17 4.19
CA GLY A 53 4.12 -16.56 3.46
C GLY A 53 3.79 -16.32 2.00
N LEU A 54 4.56 -15.42 1.40
CA LEU A 54 4.46 -15.06 0.00
C LEU A 54 5.86 -14.89 -0.58
N LEU A 55 6.15 -15.56 -1.67
CA LEU A 55 7.31 -15.31 -2.50
C LEU A 55 6.86 -14.61 -3.79
N ASP A 56 7.46 -13.46 -4.07
CA ASP A 56 7.23 -12.63 -5.24
C ASP A 56 8.52 -12.57 -6.08
N ILE A 57 8.43 -13.06 -7.32
CA ILE A 57 9.52 -13.00 -8.30
C ILE A 57 8.94 -12.43 -9.59
N ALA A 58 9.66 -11.49 -10.21
CA ALA A 58 9.23 -10.92 -11.47
C ALA A 58 10.35 -10.86 -12.51
N TYR A 59 9.95 -10.89 -13.77
CA TYR A 59 10.79 -10.53 -14.90
C TYR A 59 10.31 -9.19 -15.45
N VAL A 60 11.20 -8.22 -15.51
CA VAL A 60 10.91 -6.84 -15.93
C VAL A 60 11.72 -6.49 -17.18
N ARG A 61 11.09 -5.82 -18.12
CA ARG A 61 11.75 -5.21 -19.27
C ARG A 61 11.16 -3.85 -19.59
N ASN A 62 12.04 -2.89 -19.86
CA ASN A 62 11.68 -1.53 -20.25
C ASN A 62 12.31 -1.23 -21.64
N ASN A 63 11.62 -0.46 -22.49
CA ASN A 63 12.15 -0.04 -23.79
C ASN A 63 13.19 1.09 -23.68
N ARG A 64 13.37 1.65 -22.48
CA ARG A 64 14.47 2.56 -22.14
C ARG A 64 15.49 1.79 -21.34
N SER A 65 16.74 1.84 -21.75
CA SER A 65 17.79 1.15 -21.02
C SER A 65 17.97 1.77 -19.65
N THR A 66 17.90 0.93 -18.64
CA THR A 66 18.07 1.30 -17.23
C THR A 66 19.40 0.81 -16.68
N HIS A 67 20.26 0.31 -17.55
CA HIS A 67 21.51 -0.37 -17.18
C HIS A 67 22.50 0.50 -16.38
N ASP A 68 22.43 1.83 -16.57
CA ASP A 68 23.33 2.79 -15.92
C ASP A 68 22.66 3.55 -14.75
N GLU A 69 21.47 3.18 -14.34
CA GLU A 69 20.63 3.90 -13.37
C GLU A 69 21.14 3.86 -11.95
N ARG A 70 22.08 2.98 -11.68
CA ARG A 70 22.75 2.95 -10.37
C ARG A 70 23.47 4.26 -10.05
N GLU A 71 23.79 5.05 -11.08
CA GLU A 71 24.43 6.35 -10.90
C GLU A 71 23.43 7.52 -10.82
N ASP A 72 22.28 7.43 -11.52
CA ASP A 72 21.39 8.59 -11.73
C ASP A 72 20.04 8.50 -11.00
N GLY A 73 19.66 7.36 -10.46
CA GLY A 73 18.53 7.20 -9.54
C GLY A 73 17.12 7.31 -10.12
N LEU A 74 16.98 7.52 -11.43
CA LEU A 74 15.68 7.79 -12.08
C LEU A 74 15.31 6.69 -13.05
N SER A 75 14.50 5.73 -12.67
CA SER A 75 14.03 4.80 -13.67
C SER A 75 12.87 3.94 -13.27
N ASN A 76 12.14 3.47 -14.24
CA ASN A 76 11.06 2.50 -14.13
C ASN A 76 10.02 2.83 -13.06
N LEU A 77 9.88 4.12 -12.71
CA LEU A 77 8.76 4.57 -11.91
C LEU A 77 7.44 4.26 -12.63
N PRO A 78 6.45 3.84 -11.94
CA PRO A 78 6.30 3.47 -10.55
C PRO A 78 6.34 1.94 -10.33
N LEU A 79 7.27 1.25 -10.95
CA LEU A 79 7.47 -0.18 -10.72
C LEU A 79 8.10 -0.35 -9.34
N THR A 80 7.28 -0.53 -8.34
CA THR A 80 7.69 -0.65 -6.94
C THR A 80 8.72 -1.76 -6.78
N GLY A 81 9.93 -1.42 -6.35
CA GLY A 81 11.02 -2.35 -6.15
C GLY A 81 11.67 -2.90 -7.41
N MET A 82 11.11 -2.66 -8.58
CA MET A 82 11.55 -3.25 -9.84
C MET A 82 12.11 -2.20 -10.78
N SER A 83 13.26 -1.63 -10.42
CA SER A 83 13.90 -0.58 -11.16
C SER A 83 14.84 -1.08 -12.25
N ASP A 84 15.37 -2.30 -12.15
CA ASP A 84 16.30 -2.87 -13.12
C ASP A 84 15.60 -3.83 -14.07
N GLU A 85 16.17 -4.02 -15.25
CA GLU A 85 15.70 -5.01 -16.21
C GLU A 85 16.19 -6.40 -15.83
N GLY A 86 15.36 -7.41 -16.04
CA GLY A 86 15.72 -8.81 -15.87
C GLY A 86 14.87 -9.53 -14.84
N LEU A 87 15.45 -10.57 -14.26
CA LEU A 87 14.80 -11.35 -13.21
C LEU A 87 15.04 -10.69 -11.86
N GLU A 88 13.96 -10.34 -11.18
CA GLU A 88 13.95 -9.63 -9.92
C GLU A 88 13.37 -10.49 -8.80
N TRP A 89 14.07 -10.47 -7.65
CA TRP A 89 13.54 -10.96 -6.40
C TRP A 89 12.77 -9.83 -5.72
N GLY A 90 11.45 -9.83 -5.89
CA GLY A 90 10.59 -8.79 -5.34
C GLY A 90 10.50 -8.85 -3.83
N SER A 91 9.97 -9.95 -3.30
CA SER A 91 9.71 -10.11 -1.86
C SER A 91 9.65 -11.55 -1.40
N LEU A 92 10.12 -11.79 -0.17
CA LEU A 92 9.77 -12.95 0.64
C LEU A 92 9.11 -12.44 1.91
N HIS A 93 7.83 -12.72 2.08
CA HIS A 93 7.06 -12.32 3.25
C HIS A 93 6.86 -13.50 4.20
N LEU A 94 6.99 -13.22 5.50
CA LEU A 94 6.48 -14.03 6.59
C LEU A 94 5.44 -13.22 7.34
N PHE A 95 4.25 -13.76 7.50
CA PHE A 95 3.12 -13.11 8.14
C PHE A 95 2.59 -13.98 9.27
N VAL A 96 2.48 -13.43 10.46
CA VAL A 96 1.91 -14.07 11.65
C VAL A 96 0.82 -13.16 12.19
N ASP A 97 -0.40 -13.65 12.23
CA ASP A 97 -1.56 -12.86 12.61
C ASP A 97 -2.46 -13.59 13.59
N LYS A 98 -2.97 -12.85 14.55
CA LYS A 98 -4.13 -13.23 15.36
C LYS A 98 -5.19 -12.18 15.15
N ALA A 99 -6.09 -12.42 14.19
CA ALA A 99 -7.17 -11.52 13.87
C ALA A 99 -8.16 -11.36 15.03
N LEU A 100 -8.75 -10.18 15.15
CA LEU A 100 -9.90 -9.96 16.03
C LEU A 100 -11.08 -10.78 15.53
N LYS A 101 -11.78 -11.43 16.45
CA LYS A 101 -13.03 -12.15 16.13
C LYS A 101 -14.16 -11.15 15.90
N GLY A 102 -14.94 -11.38 14.85
CA GLY A 102 -16.15 -10.61 14.57
C GLY A 102 -16.07 -9.80 13.28
N THR A 103 -16.92 -8.81 13.16
CA THR A 103 -17.10 -7.98 11.98
C THR A 103 -16.12 -6.79 11.89
N PHE A 104 -15.06 -6.81 12.69
CA PHE A 104 -14.03 -5.79 12.69
C PHE A 104 -12.72 -6.38 12.20
N VAL A 105 -12.10 -5.74 11.26
CA VAL A 105 -10.86 -6.18 10.63
C VAL A 105 -9.63 -5.48 11.17
N PRO A 106 -8.42 -6.03 10.94
CA PRO A 106 -7.17 -5.52 11.48
C PRO A 106 -6.89 -4.04 11.18
N ARG A 107 -7.51 -3.45 10.17
CA ARG A 107 -7.44 -2.01 9.89
C ARG A 107 -8.61 -1.22 10.47
N ILE A 108 -9.26 -1.76 11.50
CA ILE A 108 -10.35 -1.10 12.20
C ILE A 108 -11.56 -0.80 11.28
N THR A 109 -11.59 -1.36 10.07
CA THR A 109 -12.70 -1.16 9.14
C THR A 109 -13.93 -1.88 9.64
N PRO A 110 -15.03 -1.18 9.94
CA PRO A 110 -16.25 -1.82 10.36
C PRO A 110 -16.90 -2.55 9.19
N LEU A 111 -17.27 -3.80 9.44
CA LEU A 111 -18.04 -4.62 8.50
C LEU A 111 -19.51 -4.64 8.85
N PRO A 112 -20.40 -4.86 7.86
CA PRO A 112 -21.79 -5.17 8.10
C PRO A 112 -21.95 -6.39 9.02
N GLY A 113 -23.01 -6.41 9.81
CA GLY A 113 -23.32 -7.53 10.67
C GLY A 113 -23.43 -7.15 12.15
N PRO A 114 -23.74 -8.11 13.03
CA PRO A 114 -23.91 -7.85 14.44
C PRO A 114 -22.58 -7.42 15.10
N LYS A 115 -22.72 -6.57 16.11
CA LYS A 115 -21.57 -6.19 16.95
C LYS A 115 -21.11 -7.40 17.75
N PRO A 116 -19.78 -7.70 17.84
CA PRO A 116 -19.28 -8.68 18.79
C PRO A 116 -19.60 -8.29 20.23
N GLU A 117 -19.95 -9.27 21.07
CA GLU A 117 -20.35 -9.02 22.46
C GLU A 117 -19.18 -9.13 23.44
N ASP A 118 -18.14 -9.86 23.06
CA ASP A 118 -17.00 -10.14 23.92
C ASP A 118 -15.77 -9.28 23.58
N PHE A 119 -14.97 -9.01 24.61
CA PHE A 119 -13.63 -8.46 24.43
C PHE A 119 -12.78 -9.43 23.62
N ALA A 120 -11.99 -8.88 22.70
CA ALA A 120 -11.03 -9.64 21.92
C ALA A 120 -9.70 -8.89 21.81
N PHE A 121 -8.62 -9.65 21.66
CA PHE A 121 -7.31 -9.09 21.35
C PHE A 121 -6.65 -9.87 20.21
N GLY A 122 -5.83 -9.18 19.48
CA GLY A 122 -5.08 -9.73 18.36
C GLY A 122 -3.72 -9.05 18.23
N PHE A 123 -2.97 -9.49 17.26
CA PHE A 123 -1.70 -8.89 16.86
C PHE A 123 -1.40 -9.26 15.42
N THR A 124 -0.56 -8.45 14.79
CA THR A 124 0.00 -8.70 13.46
C THR A 124 1.51 -8.54 13.52
N PHE A 125 2.23 -9.48 12.95
CA PHE A 125 3.66 -9.38 12.68
C PHE A 125 3.90 -9.73 11.21
N GLU A 126 4.69 -8.91 10.52
CA GLU A 126 5.11 -9.16 9.15
C GLU A 126 6.58 -8.81 8.98
N ALA A 127 7.34 -9.73 8.41
CA ALA A 127 8.69 -9.49 7.90
C ALA A 127 8.69 -9.60 6.39
N ASN A 128 9.34 -8.67 5.71
CA ASN A 128 9.50 -8.62 4.27
C ASN A 128 10.99 -8.53 3.93
N TYR A 129 11.49 -9.49 3.15
CA TYR A 129 12.86 -9.50 2.67
C TYR A 129 12.88 -9.50 1.14
N GLY A 130 13.62 -8.58 0.55
CA GLY A 130 13.77 -8.44 -0.89
C GLY A 130 13.75 -6.97 -1.32
N ARG A 131 13.64 -6.74 -2.62
CA ARG A 131 13.71 -5.40 -3.18
C ARG A 131 12.53 -4.52 -2.79
N ASN A 132 11.32 -5.07 -2.78
CA ASN A 132 10.11 -4.34 -2.40
C ASN A 132 10.10 -3.88 -0.94
N ALA A 133 10.90 -4.52 -0.06
CA ALA A 133 11.03 -4.13 1.33
C ALA A 133 11.56 -2.69 1.52
N GLN A 134 12.29 -2.13 0.54
CA GLN A 134 12.77 -0.74 0.61
C GLN A 134 11.65 0.29 0.80
N PHE A 135 10.45 0.02 0.27
CA PHE A 135 9.29 0.92 0.35
C PHE A 135 8.46 0.74 1.63
N ALA A 136 8.77 -0.28 2.41
CA ALA A 136 8.03 -0.62 3.63
C ALA A 136 8.87 -0.44 4.91
N ARG A 137 10.04 0.21 4.80
CA ARG A 137 10.93 0.47 5.94
C ARG A 137 10.48 1.68 6.73
N THR A 138 10.75 1.64 8.04
CA THR A 138 10.35 2.66 9.00
C THR A 138 11.59 3.26 9.66
N PHE A 139 11.75 4.59 9.59
CA PHE A 139 12.83 5.32 10.23
C PHE A 139 12.80 5.14 11.76
N GLY A 140 13.97 4.90 12.35
CA GLY A 140 14.11 4.62 13.78
C GLY A 140 13.66 3.23 14.20
N TRP A 141 13.31 2.35 13.23
CA TRP A 141 12.93 0.97 13.45
C TRP A 141 13.82 0.03 12.63
N ASP A 142 13.45 -0.28 11.40
CA ASP A 142 14.12 -1.29 10.56
C ASP A 142 14.94 -0.70 9.41
N MET A 143 14.89 0.60 9.19
CA MET A 143 15.59 1.25 8.09
C MET A 143 17.11 1.04 8.13
N HIS A 144 17.70 0.91 9.31
CA HIS A 144 19.14 0.67 9.51
C HIS A 144 19.52 -0.82 9.59
N TRP A 145 18.58 -1.74 9.45
CA TRP A 145 18.85 -3.17 9.37
C TRP A 145 19.18 -3.63 7.94
N ASN A 146 19.59 -2.72 7.12
CA ASN A 146 20.14 -3.04 5.82
C ASN A 146 21.49 -3.74 6.02
N MET A 147 21.64 -4.90 5.44
CA MET A 147 22.83 -5.72 5.60
C MET A 147 24.11 -5.09 5.03
N ASN A 148 24.00 -3.90 4.39
CA ASN A 148 25.10 -3.23 3.68
C ASN A 148 25.20 -1.73 3.96
N GLU A 149 24.64 -1.23 5.06
CA GLU A 149 24.64 0.23 5.37
C GLU A 149 26.02 0.83 5.65
N ASP A 150 26.99 0.03 6.09
CA ASP A 150 28.35 0.51 6.42
C ASP A 150 29.20 0.87 5.19
N ASP A 151 28.70 0.58 3.98
CA ASP A 151 29.42 0.84 2.73
C ASP A 151 28.43 1.30 1.66
N ALA A 152 28.38 2.61 1.40
CA ALA A 152 27.50 3.21 0.41
C ALA A 152 27.67 2.58 -1.00
N ALA A 153 28.86 2.14 -1.36
CA ALA A 153 29.13 1.47 -2.63
C ALA A 153 28.54 0.04 -2.67
N LYS A 154 28.45 -0.65 -1.52
CA LYS A 154 27.79 -1.96 -1.42
C LYS A 154 26.29 -1.82 -1.34
N ALA A 155 25.77 -0.84 -0.59
CA ALA A 155 24.35 -0.55 -0.52
C ALA A 155 23.76 -0.26 -1.90
N GLN A 156 24.54 0.34 -2.80
CA GLN A 156 24.16 0.60 -4.17
C GLN A 156 24.18 -0.64 -5.07
N LYS A 157 25.03 -1.63 -4.76
CA LYS A 157 25.11 -2.89 -5.51
C LYS A 157 24.05 -3.92 -5.12
N ASP A 158 23.59 -3.86 -3.88
CA ASP A 158 22.68 -4.87 -3.29
C ASP A 158 21.29 -4.28 -3.03
N LYS A 159 20.75 -3.50 -3.98
CA LYS A 159 19.44 -2.84 -3.91
C LYS A 159 18.25 -3.80 -3.72
N ASP A 160 18.47 -5.08 -3.84
CA ASP A 160 17.50 -6.16 -3.75
C ASP A 160 17.50 -6.89 -2.39
N ARG A 161 18.32 -6.41 -1.42
CA ARG A 161 18.55 -7.10 -0.14
C ARG A 161 18.11 -6.27 1.06
N PHE A 162 16.92 -5.73 1.02
CA PHE A 162 16.34 -5.02 2.14
C PHE A 162 15.58 -5.98 3.06
N LEU A 163 15.60 -5.70 4.37
CA LEU A 163 14.72 -6.30 5.35
C LEU A 163 13.85 -5.19 5.93
N ALA A 164 12.54 -5.41 5.96
CA ALA A 164 11.58 -4.54 6.62
C ALA A 164 10.65 -5.35 7.54
N ILE A 165 10.18 -4.71 8.60
CA ILE A 165 9.10 -5.21 9.46
C ILE A 165 7.96 -4.19 9.39
N PRO A 166 7.18 -4.16 8.30
CA PRO A 166 6.17 -3.14 8.04
C PRO A 166 4.95 -3.25 8.95
N ASN A 167 4.75 -4.41 9.59
CA ASN A 167 3.67 -4.62 10.52
C ASN A 167 4.19 -5.30 11.79
N ILE A 168 4.08 -4.60 12.91
CA ILE A 168 4.19 -5.13 14.26
C ILE A 168 3.25 -4.33 15.13
N ALA A 169 2.02 -4.81 15.25
CA ALA A 169 0.95 -4.09 15.92
C ALA A 169 0.11 -5.03 16.82
N ALA A 170 -0.29 -4.51 17.97
CA ALA A 170 -1.30 -5.12 18.81
C ALA A 170 -2.67 -4.51 18.51
N THR A 171 -3.71 -5.34 18.58
CA THR A 171 -5.10 -4.91 18.38
C THR A 171 -5.97 -5.37 19.53
N ALA A 172 -7.00 -4.59 19.86
CA ALA A 172 -8.00 -4.96 20.86
C ALA A 172 -9.38 -4.48 20.43
N TYR A 173 -10.39 -5.28 20.73
CA TYR A 173 -11.79 -4.89 20.59
C TYR A 173 -12.46 -4.80 21.96
N VAL A 174 -13.15 -3.69 22.22
CA VAL A 174 -13.91 -3.42 23.46
C VAL A 174 -15.39 -3.28 23.11
N PRO A 175 -16.29 -4.15 23.65
CA PRO A 175 -17.70 -4.18 23.28
C PRO A 175 -18.56 -3.08 23.95
N TYR A 176 -17.99 -1.95 24.31
CA TYR A 176 -18.70 -0.83 24.92
C TYR A 176 -19.38 0.05 23.87
N GLY A 177 -20.64 0.45 24.13
CA GLY A 177 -21.42 1.29 23.21
C GLY A 177 -21.51 0.68 21.79
N PRO A 178 -21.09 1.40 20.74
CA PRO A 178 -21.08 0.87 19.37
C PRO A 178 -19.99 -0.19 19.12
N GLY A 179 -19.10 -0.40 20.07
CA GLY A 179 -17.89 -1.20 19.95
C GLY A 179 -16.72 -0.37 19.43
N PHE A 180 -15.54 -0.56 20.04
CA PHE A 180 -14.32 0.15 19.68
C PHE A 180 -13.18 -0.82 19.39
N ASN A 181 -12.50 -0.59 18.30
CA ASN A 181 -11.25 -1.24 17.97
C ASN A 181 -10.08 -0.29 18.28
N PHE A 182 -9.01 -0.85 18.79
CA PHE A 182 -7.75 -0.17 19.06
C PHE A 182 -6.64 -0.88 18.32
N MET A 183 -5.72 -0.13 17.76
CA MET A 183 -4.49 -0.64 17.17
C MET A 183 -3.32 0.22 17.66
N ALA A 184 -2.20 -0.42 18.01
CA ALA A 184 -0.99 0.27 18.43
C ALA A 184 0.25 -0.47 17.93
N GLY A 185 1.20 0.25 17.36
CA GLY A 185 2.44 -0.31 16.83
C GLY A 185 2.91 0.37 15.56
N VAL A 186 3.66 -0.38 14.74
CA VAL A 186 4.01 -0.05 13.35
C VAL A 186 3.07 -0.81 12.43
N PHE A 187 2.48 -0.12 11.47
CA PHE A 187 1.52 -0.71 10.53
C PHE A 187 1.47 0.07 9.21
N GLY A 188 1.00 -0.59 8.14
CA GLY A 188 0.74 0.09 6.88
C GLY A 188 -0.35 1.15 7.03
N PRO A 189 -0.19 2.33 6.44
CA PRO A 189 -1.23 3.36 6.47
C PRO A 189 -2.49 2.80 5.82
N ALA A 190 -3.63 3.17 6.37
CA ALA A 190 -4.90 2.91 5.76
C ALA A 190 -5.23 4.06 4.79
N LEU A 191 -4.35 4.32 3.85
CA LEU A 191 -4.43 5.41 2.88
C LEU A 191 -4.28 4.84 1.47
N GLY A 192 -5.14 5.27 0.55
CA GLY A 192 -5.09 4.88 -0.84
C GLY A 192 -5.78 3.57 -1.21
N TYR A 193 -5.93 3.38 -2.53
CA TYR A 193 -6.61 2.23 -3.11
C TYR A 193 -5.72 0.98 -3.18
N GLU A 194 -4.45 1.16 -3.55
CA GLU A 194 -3.54 0.03 -3.76
C GLU A 194 -2.94 -0.48 -2.45
N ILE A 195 -2.82 -1.79 -2.36
CA ILE A 195 -2.21 -2.45 -1.21
C ILE A 195 -0.69 -2.29 -1.28
N PRO A 196 -0.03 -1.81 -0.21
CA PRO A 196 1.42 -1.68 -0.17
C PRO A 196 2.13 -3.04 -0.28
N PRO A 197 3.47 -3.07 -0.49
CA PRO A 197 4.24 -4.30 -0.52
C PRO A 197 4.18 -5.04 0.83
N ASN A 198 3.16 -5.86 0.99
CA ASN A 198 2.94 -6.78 2.10
C ASN A 198 2.37 -8.10 1.57
N ILE A 199 2.08 -9.05 2.44
CA ILE A 199 1.56 -10.36 2.03
C ILE A 199 0.28 -10.29 1.19
N ARG A 200 -0.47 -9.19 1.30
CA ARG A 200 -1.72 -8.98 0.57
C ARG A 200 -1.54 -8.21 -0.75
N GLN A 201 -0.32 -7.80 -1.10
CA GLN A 201 -0.02 -7.08 -2.37
C GLN A 201 -0.49 -7.84 -3.61
N ALA A 202 -0.57 -9.14 -3.51
CA ALA A 202 -1.06 -10.01 -4.56
C ALA A 202 -2.53 -9.77 -4.96
N ARG A 203 -3.29 -9.04 -4.17
CA ARG A 203 -4.69 -8.67 -4.46
C ARG A 203 -4.80 -7.47 -5.38
N ASN A 204 -3.75 -6.67 -5.52
CA ASN A 204 -3.71 -5.65 -6.54
C ASN A 204 -3.82 -6.32 -7.93
N PRO A 205 -4.58 -5.74 -8.86
CA PRO A 205 -4.74 -6.32 -10.20
C PRO A 205 -3.42 -6.33 -10.99
N PHE A 206 -2.49 -5.43 -10.64
CA PHE A 206 -1.19 -5.27 -11.27
C PHE A 206 -0.06 -5.38 -10.24
N ALA A 207 1.12 -5.75 -10.70
CA ALA A 207 2.35 -5.70 -9.92
C ALA A 207 2.87 -4.26 -9.83
N SER A 208 2.83 -3.50 -10.94
CA SER A 208 3.17 -2.08 -10.95
C SER A 208 2.16 -1.25 -10.16
N LYS A 209 2.65 -0.21 -9.48
CA LYS A 209 1.86 0.71 -8.67
C LYS A 209 1.52 1.98 -9.44
N THR A 210 0.47 2.67 -8.98
CA THR A 210 0.14 4.03 -9.47
C THR A 210 1.11 5.07 -8.93
N TYR A 211 1.16 6.24 -9.57
CA TYR A 211 1.86 7.39 -9.02
C TYR A 211 1.21 7.88 -7.72
N ALA A 212 -0.12 7.76 -7.60
CA ALA A 212 -0.84 8.04 -6.35
C ALA A 212 -0.27 7.21 -5.20
N PHE A 213 -0.12 5.90 -5.38
CA PHE A 213 0.49 5.02 -4.38
C PHE A 213 1.91 5.47 -3.97
N VAL A 214 2.75 5.90 -4.93
CA VAL A 214 4.12 6.37 -4.63
C VAL A 214 4.11 7.64 -3.78
N SER A 215 3.02 8.42 -3.85
CA SER A 215 2.85 9.63 -3.03
C SER A 215 2.41 9.37 -1.59
N GLU A 216 2.19 8.12 -1.19
CA GLU A 216 1.70 7.72 0.13
C GLU A 216 2.83 7.24 1.06
N PRO A 217 2.65 7.31 2.39
CA PRO A 217 3.59 6.66 3.30
C PRO A 217 3.52 5.13 3.17
N GLY A 218 4.65 4.45 3.21
CA GLY A 218 4.69 2.98 3.23
C GLY A 218 4.28 2.40 4.59
N THR A 219 4.63 3.10 5.68
CA THR A 219 4.30 2.72 7.07
C THR A 219 4.00 3.95 7.92
N VAL A 220 3.32 3.73 9.02
CA VAL A 220 3.14 4.68 10.11
C VAL A 220 3.32 3.98 11.45
N SER A 221 3.64 4.72 12.51
CA SER A 221 3.69 4.17 13.86
C SER A 221 2.88 5.03 14.82
N GLY A 222 2.06 4.41 15.65
CA GLY A 222 1.20 5.15 16.58
C GLY A 222 0.03 4.35 17.10
N VAL A 223 -1.08 5.05 17.34
CA VAL A 223 -2.32 4.48 17.89
C VAL A 223 -3.50 4.93 17.02
N LEU A 224 -4.35 3.96 16.64
CA LEU A 224 -5.63 4.18 15.97
C LEU A 224 -6.77 3.67 16.85
N VAL A 225 -7.90 4.35 16.75
CA VAL A 225 -9.19 3.92 17.31
C VAL A 225 -10.22 3.95 16.20
N GLY A 226 -10.97 2.86 16.07
CA GLY A 226 -12.05 2.75 15.10
C GLY A 226 -13.36 2.37 15.75
N THR A 227 -14.46 2.86 15.18
CA THR A 227 -15.80 2.53 15.66
C THR A 227 -16.79 2.57 14.49
N ARG A 228 -17.92 1.94 14.70
CA ARG A 228 -19.05 1.96 13.76
C ARG A 228 -19.97 3.14 14.08
N LEU A 229 -20.16 4.03 13.10
CA LEU A 229 -21.09 5.16 13.21
C LEU A 229 -22.51 4.81 12.81
N LEU A 230 -22.66 3.98 11.77
CA LEU A 230 -23.92 3.57 11.20
C LEU A 230 -23.86 2.10 10.79
N ASN A 231 -24.98 1.39 10.97
CA ASN A 231 -25.14 0.03 10.46
C ASN A 231 -26.64 -0.25 10.32
N ASP A 232 -27.18 0.02 9.15
CA ASP A 232 -28.59 -0.13 8.82
C ASP A 232 -28.78 -0.54 7.34
N ASP A 233 -29.99 -0.42 6.83
CA ASP A 233 -30.34 -0.80 5.47
C ASP A 233 -29.63 0.05 4.40
N SER A 234 -29.08 1.20 4.75
CA SER A 234 -28.26 2.05 3.86
C SER A 234 -26.79 1.64 3.81
N GLY A 235 -26.39 0.75 4.70
CA GLY A 235 -25.01 0.23 4.78
C GLY A 235 -24.38 0.40 6.13
N THR A 236 -23.08 0.21 6.15
CA THR A 236 -22.23 0.35 7.34
C THR A 236 -21.23 1.48 7.14
N LEU A 237 -21.24 2.46 8.04
CA LEU A 237 -20.27 3.55 8.07
C LEU A 237 -19.37 3.42 9.31
N GLY A 238 -18.07 3.44 9.10
CA GLY A 238 -17.07 3.43 10.15
C GLY A 238 -16.23 4.70 10.18
N LEU A 239 -15.71 5.00 11.35
CA LEU A 239 -14.76 6.07 11.61
C LEU A 239 -13.48 5.47 12.19
N GLU A 240 -12.34 5.85 11.65
CA GLU A 240 -11.01 5.62 12.23
C GLU A 240 -10.37 6.97 12.54
N LEU A 241 -9.74 7.09 13.69
CA LEU A 241 -8.94 8.26 14.06
C LEU A 241 -7.71 7.80 14.86
N GLY A 242 -6.59 8.46 14.66
CA GLY A 242 -5.38 8.13 15.37
C GLY A 242 -4.30 9.22 15.32
N VAL A 243 -3.33 9.03 16.17
CA VAL A 243 -2.13 9.87 16.25
C VAL A 243 -0.93 9.00 15.95
N VAL A 244 -0.12 9.45 15.00
CA VAL A 244 1.06 8.73 14.53
C VAL A 244 2.29 9.64 14.53
N GLN A 245 3.47 9.04 14.46
CA GLN A 245 4.76 9.74 14.45
C GLN A 245 5.07 10.47 13.13
N GLY A 246 4.21 10.29 12.12
CA GLY A 246 4.41 10.81 10.78
C GLY A 246 4.65 9.72 9.74
N TRP A 247 5.11 10.12 8.56
CA TRP A 247 5.33 9.26 7.39
C TRP A 247 6.60 8.43 7.56
N ASN A 248 6.44 7.11 7.56
CA ASN A 248 7.55 6.15 7.66
C ASN A 248 8.43 6.33 8.91
N ASN A 249 7.90 6.85 10.00
CA ASN A 249 8.63 7.15 11.22
C ASN A 249 8.13 6.34 12.42
N LEU A 250 9.05 5.74 13.18
CA LEU A 250 8.85 5.34 14.57
C LEU A 250 9.56 6.30 15.51
N ARG A 251 10.79 6.73 15.15
CA ARG A 251 11.51 7.77 15.87
C ARG A 251 11.00 9.13 15.41
N ASP A 252 10.66 9.96 16.37
CA ASP A 252 10.31 11.35 16.10
C ASP A 252 11.51 12.11 15.50
N ASN A 253 11.32 12.78 14.39
CA ASN A 253 12.36 13.53 13.68
C ASN A 253 12.11 15.04 13.65
N ASN A 254 11.04 15.54 14.31
CA ASN A 254 10.68 16.95 14.31
C ASN A 254 9.78 17.38 15.49
N ASP A 255 9.68 16.58 16.55
CA ASP A 255 8.78 16.76 17.70
C ASP A 255 7.28 16.91 17.34
N GLY A 256 6.92 16.83 16.05
CA GLY A 256 5.56 16.88 15.56
C GLY A 256 4.87 15.52 15.57
N LYS A 257 3.54 15.52 15.62
CA LYS A 257 2.73 14.32 15.44
C LYS A 257 1.72 14.54 14.33
N SER A 258 1.37 13.48 13.64
CA SER A 258 0.36 13.54 12.59
C SER A 258 -0.95 12.93 13.07
N LEU A 259 -2.04 13.62 12.74
CA LEU A 259 -3.38 13.07 12.85
C LEU A 259 -3.68 12.31 11.58
N MET A 260 -4.15 11.08 11.70
CA MET A 260 -4.68 10.31 10.58
C MET A 260 -6.08 9.80 10.87
N GLY A 261 -6.82 9.52 9.81
CA GLY A 261 -8.16 8.94 9.98
C GLY A 261 -8.81 8.56 8.67
N ALA A 262 -9.95 7.90 8.80
CA ALA A 262 -10.77 7.46 7.67
C ALA A 262 -12.25 7.46 8.02
N LEU A 263 -13.08 7.74 7.01
CA LEU A 263 -14.49 7.39 6.96
C LEU A 263 -14.66 6.29 5.92
N ARG A 264 -15.23 5.15 6.33
CA ARG A 264 -15.35 3.95 5.50
C ARG A 264 -16.79 3.52 5.39
N TRP A 265 -17.34 3.55 4.18
CA TRP A 265 -18.69 3.09 3.92
C TRP A 265 -18.70 1.80 3.12
N ARG A 266 -19.61 0.89 3.50
CA ARG A 266 -19.84 -0.40 2.85
C ARG A 266 -21.31 -0.56 2.56
N ALA A 267 -21.65 -0.89 1.31
CA ALA A 267 -23.03 -1.21 0.95
C ALA A 267 -23.51 -2.49 1.65
N PRO A 268 -24.82 -2.65 1.89
CA PRO A 268 -25.36 -3.84 2.56
C PRO A 268 -25.08 -5.15 1.83
N ASP A 269 -25.01 -5.12 0.50
CA ASP A 269 -24.71 -6.25 -0.37
C ASP A 269 -23.20 -6.45 -0.63
N MET A 270 -22.37 -5.58 -0.04
CA MET A 270 -20.91 -5.56 -0.22
C MET A 270 -20.43 -5.41 -1.68
N ASN A 271 -21.30 -5.02 -2.60
CA ASN A 271 -20.93 -4.78 -3.99
C ASN A 271 -20.34 -3.37 -4.23
N THR A 272 -20.37 -2.53 -3.19
CA THR A 272 -19.80 -1.18 -3.25
C THR A 272 -19.17 -0.82 -1.93
N TRP A 273 -18.01 -0.21 -2.00
CA TRP A 273 -17.42 0.49 -0.86
C TRP A 273 -16.82 1.83 -1.29
N LEU A 274 -16.75 2.76 -0.34
CA LEU A 274 -16.19 4.08 -0.50
C LEU A 274 -15.47 4.49 0.78
N ASP A 275 -14.21 4.89 0.64
CA ASP A 275 -13.36 5.32 1.74
C ASP A 275 -12.83 6.73 1.47
N TYR A 276 -12.94 7.59 2.46
CA TYR A 276 -12.21 8.85 2.54
C TYR A 276 -11.17 8.74 3.65
N GLU A 277 -9.92 9.05 3.34
CA GLU A 277 -8.79 8.85 4.21
C GLU A 277 -7.90 10.09 4.22
N PHE A 278 -7.23 10.34 5.35
CA PHE A 278 -6.33 11.48 5.46
C PHE A 278 -5.19 11.24 6.45
N ILE A 279 -4.09 11.96 6.22
CA ILE A 279 -3.01 12.17 7.18
C ILE A 279 -2.59 13.64 7.14
N VAL A 280 -2.42 14.26 8.32
CA VAL A 280 -2.12 15.68 8.46
C VAL A 280 -1.18 15.90 9.64
N GLY A 281 -0.02 16.50 9.41
CA GLY A 281 0.96 16.78 10.46
C GLY A 281 2.22 17.43 9.91
N ASN A 282 3.19 17.66 10.78
CA ASN A 282 4.50 18.14 10.38
C ASN A 282 5.37 16.95 9.99
N GLU A 283 5.94 16.97 8.78
CA GLU A 283 6.66 15.84 8.22
C GLU A 283 8.11 16.20 7.79
N GLN A 284 8.59 17.38 8.17
CA GLN A 284 9.96 17.80 7.89
C GLN A 284 10.91 17.29 8.95
N ASN A 285 12.16 17.05 8.56
CA ASN A 285 13.23 16.86 9.51
C ASN A 285 13.70 18.19 10.08
N ASP A 286 13.91 18.28 11.38
CA ASP A 286 14.47 19.44 12.06
C ASP A 286 16.00 19.40 12.21
N SER A 287 16.62 18.28 11.82
CA SER A 287 18.06 18.05 11.96
C SER A 287 18.67 17.37 10.74
N PHE A 288 19.84 17.85 10.32
CA PHE A 288 20.66 17.22 9.28
C PHE A 288 21.18 15.82 9.66
N SER A 289 21.23 15.48 10.94
CA SER A 289 21.64 14.15 11.37
C SER A 289 20.61 13.07 11.06
N ASP A 290 19.36 13.46 10.75
CA ASP A 290 18.27 12.55 10.45
C ASP A 290 17.98 12.41 8.93
N VAL A 291 18.98 12.73 8.09
CA VAL A 291 18.90 12.63 6.62
C VAL A 291 18.55 11.21 6.11
N GLN A 292 18.60 10.23 6.98
CA GLN A 292 18.26 8.84 6.65
C GLN A 292 16.74 8.56 6.52
N ALA A 293 15.88 9.53 6.84
CA ALA A 293 14.46 9.40 6.54
C ALA A 293 14.22 9.66 5.03
N PRO A 294 14.02 8.63 4.20
CA PRO A 294 14.09 8.77 2.73
C PRO A 294 12.93 9.56 2.15
N THR A 295 11.87 9.79 2.91
CA THR A 295 10.67 10.50 2.45
C THR A 295 10.50 11.87 3.08
N ALA A 296 11.34 12.23 4.08
CA ALA A 296 11.29 13.53 4.71
C ALA A 296 12.39 14.42 4.12
N ARG A 297 12.00 15.48 3.44
CA ARG A 297 12.92 16.50 2.99
C ARG A 297 13.32 17.39 4.16
N LEU A 298 14.58 17.79 4.21
CA LEU A 298 15.02 18.82 5.13
C LEU A 298 14.49 20.16 4.64
N VAL A 299 13.72 20.80 5.48
CA VAL A 299 13.25 22.19 5.31
C VAL A 299 13.95 23.04 6.36
N ALA A 300 14.25 24.27 6.05
CA ALA A 300 15.02 25.16 6.94
C ALA A 300 14.30 25.46 8.27
N ASP A 301 13.02 25.19 8.37
CA ASP A 301 12.21 25.37 9.56
C ASP A 301 11.25 24.17 9.71
N SER A 302 11.30 23.48 10.83
CA SER A 302 10.33 22.46 11.20
C SER A 302 8.99 23.09 11.57
N GLY A 303 7.90 22.38 11.37
CA GLY A 303 6.57 22.89 11.75
C GLY A 303 5.69 23.28 10.56
N GLN A 304 6.13 22.98 9.33
CA GLN A 304 5.32 23.21 8.14
C GLN A 304 4.36 22.05 7.92
N LEU A 305 3.07 22.38 7.82
CA LEU A 305 2.01 21.38 7.70
C LEU A 305 2.09 20.65 6.35
N LYS A 306 2.15 19.33 6.40
CA LYS A 306 1.91 18.41 5.29
C LYS A 306 0.58 17.72 5.47
N GLN A 307 -0.16 17.58 4.39
CA GLN A 307 -1.43 16.84 4.40
C GLN A 307 -1.61 16.06 3.12
N GLN A 308 -2.23 14.90 3.23
CA GLN A 308 -2.70 14.12 2.09
C GLN A 308 -4.07 13.55 2.38
N HIS A 309 -4.91 13.56 1.36
CA HIS A 309 -6.27 13.06 1.37
C HIS A 309 -6.45 12.10 0.22
N SER A 310 -7.11 10.97 0.45
CA SER A 310 -7.53 10.02 -0.58
C SER A 310 -9.03 9.81 -0.48
N LEU A 311 -9.68 9.79 -1.63
CA LEU A 311 -11.05 9.31 -1.80
C LEU A 311 -10.98 8.15 -2.77
N ASN A 312 -11.24 6.94 -2.27
CA ASN A 312 -11.13 5.74 -3.07
C ASN A 312 -12.34 4.84 -2.88
N GLY A 313 -12.59 4.00 -3.86
CA GLY A 313 -13.75 3.12 -3.83
C GLY A 313 -13.71 2.05 -4.89
N TRP A 314 -14.62 1.10 -4.73
CA TRP A 314 -14.79 -0.01 -5.63
C TRP A 314 -16.26 -0.37 -5.78
N HIS A 315 -16.63 -0.82 -6.99
CA HIS A 315 -17.97 -1.28 -7.31
C HIS A 315 -17.94 -2.51 -8.21
N ARG A 316 -18.78 -3.49 -7.88
CA ARG A 316 -19.07 -4.64 -8.72
C ARG A 316 -20.38 -4.43 -9.44
N PHE A 317 -20.31 -4.31 -10.75
CA PHE A 317 -21.51 -4.15 -11.59
C PHE A 317 -22.29 -5.45 -11.75
N ASP A 318 -21.58 -6.55 -11.89
CA ASP A 318 -22.11 -7.91 -12.01
C ASP A 318 -21.05 -8.96 -11.64
N GLU A 319 -21.30 -10.24 -11.94
CA GLU A 319 -20.38 -11.36 -11.64
C GLU A 319 -19.05 -11.28 -12.41
N ARG A 320 -18.97 -10.44 -13.46
CA ARG A 320 -17.79 -10.34 -14.35
C ARG A 320 -17.10 -8.99 -14.31
N TRP A 321 -17.83 -7.91 -14.07
CA TRP A 321 -17.28 -6.57 -14.16
C TRP A 321 -17.20 -5.88 -12.82
N SER A 322 -16.04 -5.37 -12.52
CA SER A 322 -15.81 -4.48 -11.38
C SER A 322 -14.93 -3.30 -11.76
N MET A 323 -14.99 -2.25 -10.98
CA MET A 323 -14.19 -1.05 -11.14
C MET A 323 -13.75 -0.51 -9.79
N GLY A 324 -12.46 -0.21 -9.67
CA GLY A 324 -11.89 0.58 -8.58
C GLY A 324 -11.46 1.94 -9.07
N ALA A 325 -11.48 2.94 -8.21
CA ALA A 325 -11.03 4.28 -8.52
C ALA A 325 -10.48 5.00 -7.29
N GLU A 326 -9.59 5.95 -7.53
CA GLU A 326 -9.01 6.79 -6.48
C GLU A 326 -8.79 8.22 -6.98
N LEU A 327 -9.02 9.17 -6.07
CA LEU A 327 -8.61 10.57 -6.16
C LEU A 327 -7.71 10.88 -4.97
N VAL A 328 -6.52 11.38 -5.22
CA VAL A 328 -5.59 11.82 -4.18
C VAL A 328 -5.31 13.31 -4.32
N TYR A 329 -5.18 13.99 -3.20
CA TYR A 329 -4.74 15.38 -3.11
C TYR A 329 -3.81 15.56 -1.92
N GLY A 330 -2.71 16.27 -2.11
CA GLY A 330 -1.81 16.60 -1.03
C GLY A 330 -1.20 18.00 -1.17
N HIS A 331 -0.71 18.48 -0.05
CA HIS A 331 -0.10 19.80 0.08
C HIS A 331 0.96 19.77 1.18
N GLN A 332 2.07 20.43 0.93
CA GLN A 332 3.13 20.77 1.87
C GLN A 332 3.21 22.28 1.99
N ALA A 333 3.03 22.85 3.17
CA ALA A 333 3.23 24.26 3.38
C ALA A 333 4.72 24.63 3.29
N GLY A 334 5.01 25.77 2.72
CA GLY A 334 6.35 26.35 2.68
C GLY A 334 6.59 27.34 3.82
N ASP A 335 7.85 27.65 4.06
CA ASP A 335 8.30 28.64 5.06
C ASP A 335 8.90 29.90 4.42
N GLY A 336 8.99 29.95 3.11
CA GLY A 336 9.60 31.05 2.34
C GLY A 336 11.11 31.17 2.53
N LYS A 337 11.76 30.21 3.22
CA LYS A 337 13.20 30.25 3.52
C LYS A 337 13.97 29.33 2.57
N ALA A 338 15.21 29.70 2.29
CA ALA A 338 16.10 28.86 1.52
C ALA A 338 16.45 27.57 2.28
N SER A 339 16.20 26.43 1.67
CA SER A 339 16.72 25.15 2.14
C SER A 339 18.04 24.86 1.46
N THR A 340 19.07 24.59 2.24
CA THR A 340 20.41 24.21 1.71
C THR A 340 20.44 22.78 1.20
N VAL A 341 19.41 22.00 1.42
CA VAL A 341 19.33 20.55 1.13
C VAL A 341 18.20 20.23 0.16
N ASP A 342 17.26 21.15 -0.03
CA ASP A 342 16.19 20.94 -0.99
C ASP A 342 16.66 21.28 -2.41
N VAL A 343 16.93 20.23 -3.19
CA VAL A 343 17.40 20.31 -4.59
C VAL A 343 16.32 20.94 -5.50
N VAL A 344 15.08 21.02 -5.05
CA VAL A 344 13.91 21.41 -5.84
C VAL A 344 13.49 22.84 -5.60
N SER A 345 13.69 23.38 -4.40
CA SER A 345 13.04 24.62 -3.98
C SER A 345 13.85 25.90 -4.19
N GLY A 346 15.16 25.83 -4.47
CA GLY A 346 15.93 27.07 -4.62
C GLY A 346 15.89 27.99 -3.38
N PRO A 347 16.10 29.30 -3.54
CA PRO A 347 16.15 30.25 -2.43
C PRO A 347 14.73 30.66 -1.96
N GLY A 348 14.04 29.79 -1.28
CA GLY A 348 12.71 30.04 -0.70
C GLY A 348 11.73 28.96 -1.11
N PHE A 349 11.39 28.08 -0.19
CA PHE A 349 10.40 27.05 -0.42
C PHE A 349 9.00 27.61 -0.14
N ASP A 350 8.24 27.87 -1.20
CA ASP A 350 6.87 28.40 -1.10
C ASP A 350 5.81 27.33 -0.81
N GLY A 351 6.25 26.07 -0.67
CA GLY A 351 5.38 24.91 -0.51
C GLY A 351 5.24 24.12 -1.79
N ALA A 352 4.54 23.01 -1.70
CA ALA A 352 4.26 22.09 -2.82
C ALA A 352 2.85 21.55 -2.76
N ARG A 353 2.32 21.15 -3.90
CA ARG A 353 1.01 20.51 -4.02
C ARG A 353 1.05 19.42 -5.08
N TRP A 354 0.24 18.41 -4.88
CA TRP A 354 0.07 17.31 -5.83
C TRP A 354 -1.37 16.82 -5.82
N TRP A 355 -1.75 16.18 -6.91
CA TRP A 355 -3.02 15.48 -6.98
C TRP A 355 -2.97 14.41 -8.04
N GLY A 356 -3.82 13.40 -7.92
CA GLY A 356 -3.92 12.32 -8.90
C GLY A 356 -5.31 11.73 -8.96
N ALA A 357 -5.58 11.08 -10.09
CA ALA A 357 -6.77 10.29 -10.32
C ALA A 357 -6.38 9.01 -11.04
N ASN A 358 -6.89 7.88 -10.60
CA ASN A 358 -6.72 6.61 -11.27
C ASN A 358 -8.02 5.79 -11.23
N ALA A 359 -8.17 4.90 -12.21
CA ALA A 359 -9.25 3.94 -12.24
C ALA A 359 -8.79 2.63 -12.86
N VAL A 360 -9.26 1.53 -12.33
CA VAL A 360 -9.02 0.18 -12.83
C VAL A 360 -10.35 -0.53 -13.07
N VAL A 361 -10.50 -1.08 -14.27
CA VAL A 361 -11.64 -1.92 -14.63
C VAL A 361 -11.13 -3.35 -14.76
N THR A 362 -11.82 -4.29 -14.13
CA THR A 362 -11.48 -5.71 -14.16
C THR A 362 -12.63 -6.52 -14.74
N TYR A 363 -12.30 -7.42 -15.66
CA TYR A 363 -13.21 -8.39 -16.25
C TYR A 363 -12.82 -9.81 -15.83
N GLN A 364 -13.67 -10.47 -15.07
CA GLN A 364 -13.53 -11.86 -14.66
C GLN A 364 -13.99 -12.76 -15.80
N TYR A 365 -13.05 -13.35 -16.53
CA TYR A 365 -13.35 -14.24 -17.65
C TYR A 365 -13.80 -15.61 -17.16
N ARG A 366 -13.11 -16.17 -16.16
CA ARG A 366 -13.41 -17.42 -15.46
C ARG A 366 -12.86 -17.31 -14.02
N PRO A 367 -13.23 -18.19 -13.09
CA PRO A 367 -12.86 -18.03 -11.67
C PRO A 367 -11.35 -17.87 -11.40
N ASP A 368 -10.50 -18.43 -12.27
CA ASP A 368 -9.04 -18.41 -12.15
C ASP A 368 -8.35 -17.41 -13.09
N LEU A 369 -9.10 -16.63 -13.90
CA LEU A 369 -8.51 -15.74 -14.89
C LEU A 369 -9.31 -14.44 -15.02
N SER A 370 -8.64 -13.32 -14.76
CA SER A 370 -9.19 -11.97 -14.95
C SER A 370 -8.28 -11.12 -15.84
N PHE A 371 -8.88 -10.13 -16.49
CA PHE A 371 -8.19 -9.10 -17.29
C PHE A 371 -8.47 -7.74 -16.68
N SER A 372 -7.45 -6.89 -16.62
CA SER A 372 -7.59 -5.55 -16.07
C SER A 372 -7.00 -4.48 -16.99
N LEU A 373 -7.60 -3.29 -16.92
CA LEU A 373 -7.14 -2.06 -17.57
C LEU A 373 -7.15 -0.94 -16.55
N ARG A 374 -6.00 -0.26 -16.36
CA ARG A 374 -5.85 0.88 -15.45
C ARG A 374 -5.38 2.10 -16.24
N GLY A 375 -6.08 3.22 -16.05
CA GLY A 375 -5.67 4.54 -16.48
C GLY A 375 -5.35 5.41 -15.27
N GLU A 376 -4.30 6.25 -15.36
CA GLU A 376 -3.89 7.14 -14.29
C GLU A 376 -3.36 8.47 -14.80
N HIS A 377 -3.61 9.51 -14.00
CA HIS A 377 -3.07 10.85 -14.14
C HIS A 377 -2.59 11.32 -12.78
N PHE A 378 -1.38 11.88 -12.69
CA PHE A 378 -0.81 12.39 -11.46
C PHE A 378 -0.02 13.67 -11.73
N SER A 379 -0.36 14.74 -11.05
CA SER A 379 0.29 16.05 -11.16
C SER A 379 1.19 16.29 -9.96
N ASP A 380 2.50 16.40 -10.20
CA ASP A 380 3.51 16.86 -9.24
C ASP A 380 4.24 18.08 -9.83
N PRO A 381 3.57 19.23 -9.86
CA PRO A 381 4.07 20.43 -10.54
C PRO A 381 5.33 21.01 -9.88
N ASP A 382 5.62 20.63 -8.67
CA ASP A 382 6.73 21.12 -7.88
C ASP A 382 7.87 20.08 -7.77
N GLY A 383 7.64 18.85 -8.32
CA GLY A 383 8.59 17.73 -8.29
C GLY A 383 8.93 17.32 -6.86
N PHE A 384 7.94 17.38 -5.98
CA PHE A 384 8.15 17.27 -4.55
C PHE A 384 7.83 15.89 -3.99
N ILE A 385 6.63 15.36 -4.30
CA ILE A 385 6.12 14.21 -3.55
C ILE A 385 6.67 12.87 -4.06
N LEU A 386 7.05 12.78 -5.32
CA LEU A 386 7.64 11.57 -5.89
C LEU A 386 9.14 11.43 -5.57
N PHE A 387 9.73 12.39 -4.83
CA PHE A 387 11.10 12.27 -4.32
C PHE A 387 11.22 11.09 -3.31
N PRO A 388 12.32 10.31 -3.29
CA PRO A 388 13.55 10.46 -4.10
C PRO A 388 13.47 9.80 -5.48
N THR A 389 12.35 9.21 -5.86
CA THR A 389 12.22 8.46 -7.11
C THR A 389 12.16 9.35 -8.33
N SER A 390 11.60 10.56 -8.23
CA SER A 390 11.66 11.58 -9.27
C SER A 390 11.60 12.99 -8.71
N THR A 391 12.27 13.91 -9.38
CA THR A 391 12.20 15.36 -9.13
C THR A 391 11.63 16.11 -10.35
N ALA A 392 11.18 15.41 -11.37
CA ALA A 392 10.64 16.02 -12.58
C ALA A 392 9.31 16.70 -12.30
N ARG A 393 9.17 17.95 -12.77
CA ARG A 393 8.01 18.82 -12.53
C ARG A 393 7.04 18.73 -13.68
N GLY A 394 5.83 18.24 -13.42
CA GLY A 394 4.82 18.09 -14.46
C GLY A 394 3.77 17.05 -14.14
N ASP A 395 3.14 16.56 -15.19
CA ASP A 395 2.05 15.62 -15.13
C ASP A 395 2.48 14.26 -15.64
N TYR A 396 2.35 13.25 -14.78
CA TYR A 396 2.61 11.84 -15.06
C TYR A 396 1.32 11.15 -15.45
N ASN A 397 1.35 10.40 -16.54
CA ASN A 397 0.20 9.67 -17.03
C ASN A 397 0.61 8.23 -17.32
N ALA A 398 -0.30 7.27 -17.14
CA ALA A 398 -0.05 5.91 -17.59
C ALA A 398 -1.31 5.15 -17.98
N LEU A 399 -1.10 4.17 -18.85
CA LEU A 399 -2.07 3.16 -19.21
C LEU A 399 -1.45 1.78 -18.98
N THR A 400 -2.08 0.96 -18.15
CA THR A 400 -1.63 -0.39 -17.82
C THR A 400 -2.70 -1.40 -18.19
N THR A 401 -2.32 -2.47 -18.87
CA THR A 401 -3.19 -3.62 -19.13
C THR A 401 -2.47 -4.91 -18.76
N GLY A 402 -3.22 -5.89 -18.31
CA GLY A 402 -2.66 -7.18 -17.92
C GLY A 402 -3.72 -8.19 -17.56
N LEU A 403 -3.25 -9.32 -17.09
CA LEU A 403 -4.12 -10.37 -16.58
C LEU A 403 -3.58 -10.93 -15.26
N ARG A 404 -4.45 -11.52 -14.50
CA ARG A 404 -4.14 -12.37 -13.37
C ARG A 404 -4.63 -13.78 -13.67
N TRP A 405 -3.74 -14.76 -13.57
CA TRP A 405 -4.06 -16.15 -13.73
C TRP A 405 -3.63 -16.93 -12.48
N ASP A 406 -4.59 -17.42 -11.72
CA ASP A 406 -4.37 -18.30 -10.59
C ASP A 406 -4.17 -19.74 -11.10
N VAL A 407 -2.91 -20.07 -11.43
CA VAL A 407 -2.52 -21.34 -12.08
C VAL A 407 -2.83 -22.54 -11.18
N THR A 408 -2.60 -22.35 -9.88
CA THR A 408 -2.96 -23.31 -8.82
C THR A 408 -3.43 -22.54 -7.59
N GLY A 409 -3.89 -23.23 -6.54
CA GLY A 409 -4.20 -22.60 -5.27
C GLY A 409 -3.02 -21.88 -4.58
N ASN A 410 -1.78 -22.14 -5.04
CA ASN A 410 -0.56 -21.57 -4.44
C ASN A 410 0.24 -20.68 -5.39
N LEU A 411 -0.11 -20.63 -6.68
CA LEU A 411 0.65 -19.92 -7.71
C LEU A 411 -0.26 -19.05 -8.56
N SER A 412 0.02 -17.76 -8.56
CA SER A 412 -0.58 -16.77 -9.46
C SER A 412 0.46 -16.16 -10.39
N LEU A 413 0.11 -15.91 -11.63
CA LEU A 413 0.91 -15.18 -12.62
C LEU A 413 0.21 -13.88 -12.99
N ARG A 414 0.97 -12.78 -13.05
CA ARG A 414 0.48 -11.44 -13.44
C ARG A 414 1.35 -10.82 -14.54
N PRO A 415 1.17 -11.20 -15.81
CA PRO A 415 1.76 -10.47 -16.91
C PRO A 415 1.06 -9.13 -17.13
N GLU A 416 1.84 -8.07 -17.31
CA GLU A 416 1.35 -6.73 -17.58
C GLU A 416 2.18 -5.98 -18.62
N LEU A 417 1.53 -5.02 -19.29
CA LEU A 417 2.12 -4.05 -20.17
C LEU A 417 1.71 -2.65 -19.70
N ARG A 418 2.69 -1.77 -19.48
CA ARG A 418 2.47 -0.42 -18.99
C ARG A 418 3.15 0.59 -19.93
N TYR A 419 2.40 1.61 -20.34
CA TYR A 419 2.91 2.76 -21.08
C TYR A 419 2.78 4.01 -20.21
N ASP A 420 3.91 4.64 -19.89
CA ASP A 420 3.98 5.90 -19.18
C ASP A 420 4.35 7.02 -20.12
N TRP A 421 3.73 8.21 -19.93
CA TRP A 421 4.14 9.44 -20.60
C TRP A 421 4.04 10.62 -19.63
N PHE A 422 4.89 11.62 -19.87
CA PHE A 422 5.08 12.76 -19.00
C PHE A 422 4.92 14.08 -19.76
N ASP A 423 4.09 14.97 -19.23
CA ASP A 423 3.88 16.33 -19.73
C ASP A 423 4.61 17.31 -18.82
N PRO A 424 5.81 17.78 -19.20
CA PRO A 424 6.66 18.61 -18.35
C PRO A 424 6.15 20.05 -18.24
N ARG A 425 6.37 20.65 -17.07
CA ARG A 425 6.24 22.11 -16.94
C ARG A 425 7.38 22.87 -17.57
N ASP A 426 8.58 22.26 -17.60
CA ASP A 426 9.80 22.78 -18.19
C ASP A 426 10.39 21.81 -19.21
N HIS A 427 11.66 21.47 -19.04
CA HIS A 427 12.39 20.53 -19.88
C HIS A 427 12.60 19.17 -19.23
N ASP A 428 11.98 18.92 -18.09
CA ASP A 428 12.14 17.73 -17.27
C ASP A 428 11.75 16.45 -18.02
N ARG A 429 12.45 15.37 -17.71
CA ARG A 429 12.29 14.05 -18.34
C ARG A 429 12.52 12.98 -17.27
N PRO A 430 11.48 12.32 -16.76
CA PRO A 430 11.63 11.40 -15.65
C PRO A 430 12.12 10.00 -16.03
N TYR A 431 12.15 9.65 -17.33
CA TYR A 431 12.47 8.29 -17.77
C TYR A 431 13.79 8.22 -18.53
N GLY A 432 14.36 6.99 -18.62
CA GLY A 432 15.58 6.74 -19.37
C GLY A 432 16.75 7.60 -18.90
N ASN A 433 16.97 7.68 -17.58
CA ASN A 433 18.02 8.49 -16.95
C ASN A 433 17.91 9.99 -17.30
N GLY A 434 16.72 10.55 -17.21
CA GLY A 434 16.49 11.97 -17.49
C GLY A 434 16.50 12.34 -18.99
N ARG A 435 16.40 11.35 -19.89
CA ARG A 435 16.45 11.59 -21.35
C ARG A 435 15.10 11.55 -22.04
N ASP A 436 14.15 10.82 -21.46
CA ASP A 436 12.89 10.48 -22.11
C ASP A 436 11.66 10.96 -21.34
N ARG A 437 10.58 11.26 -22.09
CA ARG A 437 9.27 11.62 -21.56
C ARG A 437 8.26 10.49 -21.64
N SER A 438 8.65 9.32 -22.11
CA SER A 438 7.79 8.16 -22.17
C SER A 438 8.58 6.88 -22.08
N GLN A 439 7.93 5.84 -21.58
CA GLN A 439 8.49 4.49 -21.53
C GLN A 439 7.40 3.45 -21.76
N LEU A 440 7.81 2.29 -22.24
CA LEU A 440 6.98 1.10 -22.31
C LEU A 440 7.65 0.00 -21.48
N SER A 441 6.96 -0.46 -20.44
CA SER A 441 7.43 -1.51 -19.55
C SER A 441 6.59 -2.76 -19.71
N THR A 442 7.23 -3.92 -19.64
CA THR A 442 6.59 -5.22 -19.62
C THR A 442 7.04 -5.96 -18.37
N MET A 443 6.14 -6.57 -17.66
CA MET A 443 6.44 -7.36 -16.48
C MET A 443 5.67 -8.67 -16.50
N VAL A 444 6.29 -9.73 -15.97
CA VAL A 444 5.63 -11.00 -15.65
C VAL A 444 6.01 -11.32 -14.20
N GLU A 445 5.04 -11.24 -13.32
CA GLU A 445 5.23 -11.54 -11.91
C GLU A 445 4.65 -12.91 -11.57
N ALA A 446 5.36 -13.66 -10.73
CA ALA A 446 4.94 -14.93 -10.18
C ALA A 446 4.85 -14.80 -8.65
N LEU A 447 3.67 -15.08 -8.11
CA LEU A 447 3.36 -15.03 -6.69
C LEU A 447 3.11 -16.44 -6.18
N PHE A 448 3.93 -16.88 -5.25
CA PHE A 448 3.80 -18.20 -4.63
C PHE A 448 3.42 -18.04 -3.16
N TYR A 449 2.26 -18.56 -2.80
CA TYR A 449 1.70 -18.54 -1.44
C TYR A 449 2.04 -19.83 -0.69
N PHE A 450 2.36 -19.74 0.60
CA PHE A 450 2.68 -20.92 1.41
C PHE A 450 2.34 -20.76 2.89
#